data_fdd715c45f2fdcf9d962802e3f38620f
#
_entry.id   fdd715c45f2fdcf9d962802e3f38620f
#
_cell.length_a   1.000
_cell.length_b   1.000
_cell.length_c   1.000
_cell.angle_alpha   90.00
_cell.angle_beta   90.00
_cell.angle_gamma   90.00
#
_symmetry.space_group_name_H-M   'P 1'
#
loop_
_entity.id
_entity.type
_entity.pdbx_description
1 polymer ?
#
loop_
_entity_poly.entity_id
_entity_poly.type
_entity_poly.pdbx_seq_one_letter_code
_entity_poly.pdbx_strand_id
1 'polypeptide(L)'
;MLLKNKMYDFPESISNLTAYFLIFASMATSFITSAFGIGGGAILLGLLAVKLPPVALLPIHGIVQIGSNLGRTIIFFKDIKKNTLIPFTVGTIIGSIIGGSIFIQIDAWLLQLSISLFILWSVYGKIPIIGSKQITIGGVFSGFMTMFFGASGTLVAGMVKTLNLEPVRHLATHSALMSIQHLIKVVVFGFVGFVYSEYFLLIFLMIISGFIGTILGKKIL
;
A
#
# COMPACT_ATOMS: atom_id res chain seq x y z
N MET A 1 -1.63 13.80 -36.82
CA MET A 1 -0.77 13.15 -35.83
C MET A 1 -1.69 12.58 -34.78
N LEU A 2 -1.94 11.28 -34.84
CA LEU A 2 -2.93 10.58 -34.01
C LEU A 2 -2.50 10.67 -32.55
N LEU A 3 -3.31 11.32 -31.71
CA LEU A 3 -3.25 11.17 -30.25
C LEU A 3 -3.49 9.67 -29.97
N LYS A 4 -2.43 8.87 -29.90
CA LYS A 4 -2.49 7.52 -29.35
C LYS A 4 -3.23 7.63 -28.02
N ASN A 5 -4.32 6.91 -27.90
CA ASN A 5 -5.17 6.92 -26.71
C ASN A 5 -4.38 6.23 -25.58
N LYS A 6 -3.50 6.99 -24.92
CA LYS A 6 -2.57 6.52 -23.85
C LYS A 6 -3.26 5.75 -22.72
N MET A 7 -4.59 5.82 -22.64
CA MET A 7 -5.38 5.14 -21.60
C MET A 7 -5.58 3.63 -21.86
N TYR A 8 -5.39 3.16 -23.10
CA TYR A 8 -5.61 1.75 -23.46
C TYR A 8 -4.32 0.96 -23.70
N ASP A 9 -3.16 1.61 -23.55
CA ASP A 9 -1.86 0.98 -23.71
C ASP A 9 -1.12 0.91 -22.36
N PHE A 10 -0.21 -0.04 -22.20
CA PHE A 10 0.72 -0.05 -21.09
C PHE A 10 1.71 1.12 -21.22
N PRO A 11 2.27 1.60 -20.08
CA PRO A 11 3.24 2.70 -20.09
C PRO A 11 4.45 2.36 -20.96
N GLU A 12 4.92 3.30 -21.77
CA GLU A 12 6.10 3.12 -22.63
C GLU A 12 7.38 2.79 -21.84
N SER A 13 7.40 3.13 -20.55
CA SER A 13 8.53 2.88 -19.63
C SER A 13 8.71 1.41 -19.24
N ILE A 14 7.75 0.52 -19.57
CA ILE A 14 7.80 -0.90 -19.24
C ILE A 14 7.40 -1.77 -20.43
N SER A 15 7.99 -2.98 -20.52
CA SER A 15 7.58 -3.95 -21.55
C SER A 15 6.24 -4.59 -21.19
N ASN A 16 5.51 -5.09 -22.22
CA ASN A 16 4.27 -5.84 -22.02
C ASN A 16 4.47 -7.06 -21.11
N LEU A 17 5.60 -7.75 -21.23
CA LEU A 17 5.96 -8.87 -20.35
C LEU A 17 6.05 -8.44 -18.89
N THR A 18 6.67 -7.28 -18.63
CA THR A 18 6.74 -6.69 -17.29
C THR A 18 5.34 -6.35 -16.77
N ALA A 19 4.46 -5.77 -17.60
CA ALA A 19 3.10 -5.46 -17.22
C ALA A 19 2.32 -6.71 -16.82
N TYR A 20 2.35 -7.77 -17.62
CA TYR A 20 1.69 -9.05 -17.30
C TYR A 20 2.26 -9.68 -16.02
N PHE A 21 3.57 -9.63 -15.84
CA PHE A 21 4.21 -10.10 -14.59
C PHE A 21 3.69 -9.33 -13.37
N LEU A 22 3.60 -8.00 -13.43
CA LEU A 22 3.11 -7.18 -12.31
C LEU A 22 1.63 -7.42 -12.02
N ILE A 23 0.79 -7.65 -13.05
CA ILE A 23 -0.61 -8.01 -12.89
C ILE A 23 -0.73 -9.34 -12.14
N PHE A 24 0.02 -10.36 -12.54
CA PHE A 24 0.05 -11.65 -11.85
C PHE A 24 0.60 -11.52 -10.42
N ALA A 25 1.68 -10.76 -10.24
CA ALA A 25 2.27 -10.49 -8.93
C ALA A 25 1.27 -9.81 -7.98
N SER A 26 0.43 -8.89 -8.48
CA SER A 26 -0.63 -8.26 -7.69
C SER A 26 -1.64 -9.30 -7.18
N MET A 27 -2.05 -10.26 -8.02
CA MET A 27 -2.93 -11.35 -7.64
C MET A 27 -2.28 -12.24 -6.55
N ALA A 28 -1.06 -12.71 -6.78
CA ALA A 28 -0.36 -13.60 -5.87
C ALA A 28 -0.09 -12.95 -4.50
N THR A 29 0.34 -11.69 -4.49
CA THR A 29 0.63 -10.96 -3.25
C THR A 29 -0.63 -10.60 -2.46
N SER A 30 -1.73 -10.28 -3.16
CA SER A 30 -3.03 -10.06 -2.52
C SER A 30 -3.62 -11.34 -1.94
N PHE A 31 -3.43 -12.49 -2.62
CA PHE A 31 -3.76 -13.80 -2.10
C PHE A 31 -2.98 -14.08 -0.79
N ILE A 32 -1.65 -13.87 -0.79
CA ILE A 32 -0.80 -14.06 0.40
C ILE A 32 -1.31 -13.21 1.57
N THR A 33 -1.59 -11.91 1.34
CA THR A 33 -2.09 -11.05 2.41
C THR A 33 -3.46 -11.51 2.92
N SER A 34 -4.34 -11.97 2.03
CA SER A 34 -5.68 -12.42 2.42
C SER A 34 -5.66 -13.75 3.17
N ALA A 35 -4.75 -14.67 2.82
CA ALA A 35 -4.62 -15.98 3.44
C ALA A 35 -3.85 -15.94 4.78
N PHE A 36 -2.81 -15.10 4.87
CA PHE A 36 -1.89 -15.07 6.02
C PHE A 36 -1.96 -13.77 6.85
N GLY A 37 -2.79 -12.83 6.46
CA GLY A 37 -3.05 -11.59 7.19
C GLY A 37 -2.08 -10.44 6.88
N ILE A 38 -0.84 -10.71 6.45
CA ILE A 38 0.22 -9.71 6.25
C ILE A 38 1.25 -10.18 5.20
N GLY A 39 2.05 -9.28 4.68
CA GLY A 39 3.28 -9.55 3.92
C GLY A 39 3.18 -9.27 2.43
N GLY A 40 2.05 -9.55 1.77
CA GLY A 40 1.92 -9.38 0.33
C GLY A 40 2.20 -7.95 -0.17
N GLY A 41 1.82 -6.93 0.60
CA GLY A 41 2.11 -5.54 0.24
C GLY A 41 3.61 -5.22 0.16
N ALA A 42 4.42 -5.76 1.07
CA ALA A 42 5.86 -5.60 1.05
C ALA A 42 6.50 -6.38 -0.11
N ILE A 43 6.01 -7.59 -0.38
CA ILE A 43 6.46 -8.39 -1.53
C ILE A 43 6.14 -7.65 -2.84
N LEU A 44 4.92 -7.14 -3.00
CA LEU A 44 4.54 -6.37 -4.18
C LEU A 44 5.44 -5.14 -4.35
N LEU A 45 5.71 -4.42 -3.26
CA LEU A 45 6.61 -3.25 -3.31
C LEU A 45 8.00 -3.62 -3.82
N GLY A 46 8.57 -4.72 -3.33
CA GLY A 46 9.88 -5.21 -3.79
C GLY A 46 9.87 -5.56 -5.29
N LEU A 47 8.81 -6.24 -5.77
CA LEU A 47 8.66 -6.56 -7.20
C LEU A 47 8.50 -5.32 -8.07
N LEU A 48 7.72 -4.33 -7.61
CA LEU A 48 7.59 -3.04 -8.28
C LEU A 48 8.92 -2.27 -8.30
N ALA A 49 9.70 -2.31 -7.22
CA ALA A 49 10.99 -1.61 -7.12
C ALA A 49 12.02 -2.07 -8.15
N VAL A 50 11.94 -3.35 -8.57
CA VAL A 50 12.81 -3.93 -9.61
C VAL A 50 12.31 -3.59 -11.03
N LYS A 51 11.02 -3.27 -11.20
CA LYS A 51 10.36 -3.23 -12.51
C LYS A 51 9.88 -1.85 -12.94
N LEU A 52 9.66 -0.94 -12.01
CA LEU A 52 9.14 0.40 -12.29
C LEU A 52 10.20 1.49 -12.08
N PRO A 53 10.07 2.63 -12.79
CA PRO A 53 10.85 3.82 -12.48
C PRO A 53 10.63 4.26 -11.01
N PRO A 54 11.67 4.74 -10.30
CA PRO A 54 11.58 5.12 -8.89
C PRO A 54 10.43 6.08 -8.57
N VAL A 55 10.19 7.06 -9.42
CA VAL A 55 9.13 8.07 -9.26
C VAL A 55 7.71 7.49 -9.33
N ALA A 56 7.53 6.38 -10.05
CA ALA A 56 6.24 5.71 -10.22
C ALA A 56 5.96 4.65 -9.14
N LEU A 57 7.01 4.16 -8.48
CA LEU A 57 6.97 3.03 -7.56
C LEU A 57 5.95 3.23 -6.43
N LEU A 58 6.10 4.27 -5.63
CA LEU A 58 5.27 4.50 -4.45
C LEU A 58 3.83 4.93 -4.78
N PRO A 59 3.60 5.81 -5.78
CA PRO A 59 2.25 6.14 -6.22
C PRO A 59 1.47 4.92 -6.73
N ILE A 60 2.07 4.11 -7.63
CA ILE A 60 1.43 2.91 -8.19
C ILE A 60 1.20 1.86 -7.10
N HIS A 61 2.19 1.58 -6.26
CA HIS A 61 2.00 0.70 -5.11
C HIS A 61 0.81 1.17 -4.24
N GLY A 62 0.70 2.48 -3.98
CA GLY A 62 -0.38 3.05 -3.18
C GLY A 62 -1.76 2.73 -3.75
N ILE A 63 -1.99 3.05 -5.02
CA ILE A 63 -3.32 2.88 -5.62
C ILE A 63 -3.69 1.40 -5.82
N VAL A 64 -2.72 0.54 -6.17
CA VAL A 64 -2.95 -0.92 -6.26
C VAL A 64 -3.30 -1.50 -4.89
N GLN A 65 -2.63 -1.04 -3.83
CA GLN A 65 -2.92 -1.47 -2.47
C GLN A 65 -4.28 -0.98 -1.95
N ILE A 66 -4.81 0.14 -2.45
CA ILE A 66 -6.20 0.53 -2.16
C ILE A 66 -7.13 -0.61 -2.61
N GLY A 67 -7.01 -1.09 -3.84
CA GLY A 67 -7.86 -2.15 -4.38
C GLY A 67 -7.84 -3.41 -3.50
N SER A 68 -6.65 -3.89 -3.16
CA SER A 68 -6.47 -5.09 -2.34
C SER A 68 -6.98 -4.90 -0.89
N ASN A 69 -6.67 -3.77 -0.25
CA ASN A 69 -7.11 -3.51 1.13
C ASN A 69 -8.60 -3.20 1.20
N LEU A 70 -9.14 -2.41 0.26
CA LEU A 70 -10.56 -2.08 0.18
C LEU A 70 -11.41 -3.34 -0.05
N GLY A 71 -10.95 -4.27 -0.89
CA GLY A 71 -11.59 -5.55 -1.07
C GLY A 71 -11.77 -6.30 0.25
N ARG A 72 -10.71 -6.43 1.07
CA ARG A 72 -10.80 -7.03 2.41
C ARG A 72 -11.68 -6.22 3.36
N THR A 73 -11.57 -4.90 3.33
CA THR A 73 -12.40 -3.99 4.15
C THR A 73 -13.88 -4.22 3.90
N ILE A 74 -14.29 -4.35 2.62
CA ILE A 74 -15.69 -4.62 2.25
C ILE A 74 -16.12 -6.02 2.70
N ILE A 75 -15.28 -7.04 2.43
CA ILE A 75 -15.59 -8.43 2.77
C ILE A 75 -15.78 -8.63 4.29
N PHE A 76 -14.98 -7.93 5.11
CA PHE A 76 -14.99 -8.06 6.57
C PHE A 76 -15.50 -6.81 7.28
N PHE A 77 -16.36 -6.03 6.64
CA PHE A 77 -16.82 -4.71 7.13
C PHE A 77 -17.41 -4.75 8.54
N LYS A 78 -18.13 -5.83 8.88
CA LYS A 78 -18.78 -6.00 10.20
C LYS A 78 -17.78 -6.19 11.33
N ASP A 79 -16.57 -6.67 11.03
CA ASP A 79 -15.55 -7.03 11.99
C ASP A 79 -14.56 -5.88 12.29
N ILE A 80 -14.74 -4.72 11.65
CA ILE A 80 -13.86 -3.56 11.82
C ILE A 80 -14.06 -2.93 13.21
N LYS A 81 -12.96 -2.67 13.92
CA LYS A 81 -12.96 -1.88 15.15
C LYS A 81 -13.05 -0.38 14.81
N LYS A 82 -14.28 0.10 14.61
CA LYS A 82 -14.59 1.43 14.04
C LYS A 82 -14.00 2.61 14.81
N ASN A 83 -13.87 2.52 16.13
CA ASN A 83 -13.31 3.60 16.95
C ASN A 83 -11.82 3.89 16.69
N THR A 84 -11.12 3.04 15.93
CA THR A 84 -9.74 3.26 15.51
C THR A 84 -9.63 4.14 14.26
N LEU A 85 -10.69 4.21 13.44
CA LEU A 85 -10.64 4.81 12.11
C LEU A 85 -10.33 6.31 12.15
N ILE A 86 -11.12 7.09 12.90
CA ILE A 86 -10.97 8.55 12.97
C ILE A 86 -9.61 8.97 13.55
N PRO A 87 -9.17 8.45 14.73
CA PRO A 87 -7.86 8.80 15.27
C PRO A 87 -6.71 8.46 14.31
N PHE A 88 -6.77 7.30 13.64
CA PHE A 88 -5.77 6.90 12.68
C PHE A 88 -5.77 7.80 11.43
N THR A 89 -6.96 8.14 10.91
CA THR A 89 -7.11 9.01 9.74
C THR A 89 -6.47 10.37 9.98
N VAL A 90 -6.80 11.01 11.11
CA VAL A 90 -6.22 12.32 11.50
C VAL A 90 -4.69 12.25 11.55
N GLY A 91 -4.16 11.23 12.25
CA GLY A 91 -2.72 11.03 12.31
C GLY A 91 -2.09 10.80 10.93
N THR A 92 -2.70 9.95 10.11
CA THR A 92 -2.19 9.62 8.77
C THR A 92 -2.18 10.85 7.85
N ILE A 93 -3.20 11.71 7.89
CA ILE A 93 -3.22 12.96 7.13
C ILE A 93 -2.01 13.82 7.50
N ILE A 94 -1.81 14.08 8.80
CA ILE A 94 -0.68 14.89 9.29
C ILE A 94 0.66 14.28 8.84
N GLY A 95 0.86 12.98 9.09
CA GLY A 95 2.11 12.30 8.73
C GLY A 95 2.37 12.28 7.23
N SER A 96 1.34 12.03 6.40
CA SER A 96 1.49 11.98 4.95
C SER A 96 1.73 13.34 4.33
N ILE A 97 1.14 14.42 4.85
CA ILE A 97 1.43 15.79 4.38
C ILE A 97 2.89 16.16 4.67
N ILE A 98 3.37 15.90 5.90
CA ILE A 98 4.76 16.15 6.26
C ILE A 98 5.70 15.29 5.40
N GLY A 99 5.41 13.99 5.26
CA GLY A 99 6.22 13.08 4.44
C GLY A 99 6.22 13.46 2.96
N GLY A 100 5.08 13.85 2.40
CA GLY A 100 4.95 14.27 1.01
C GLY A 100 5.76 15.54 0.69
N SER A 101 5.76 16.53 1.58
CA SER A 101 6.53 17.76 1.39
C SER A 101 8.06 17.55 1.40
N ILE A 102 8.53 16.53 2.14
CA ILE A 102 9.94 16.14 2.15
C ILE A 102 10.27 15.26 0.93
N PHE A 103 9.35 14.37 0.54
CA PHE A 103 9.54 13.43 -0.58
C PHE A 103 9.94 14.13 -1.89
N ILE A 104 9.39 15.30 -2.18
CA ILE A 104 9.68 16.09 -3.40
C ILE A 104 11.17 16.44 -3.52
N GLN A 105 11.91 16.46 -2.42
CA GLN A 105 13.31 16.91 -2.34
C GLN A 105 14.30 15.73 -2.34
N ILE A 106 13.82 14.48 -2.40
CA ILE A 106 14.68 13.29 -2.27
C ILE A 106 15.12 12.78 -3.65
N ASP A 107 16.40 12.53 -3.80
CA ASP A 107 16.96 11.90 -4.97
C ASP A 107 16.46 10.46 -5.15
N ALA A 108 16.26 10.06 -6.42
CA ALA A 108 15.73 8.73 -6.76
C ALA A 108 16.56 7.56 -6.19
N TRP A 109 17.90 7.68 -6.18
CA TRP A 109 18.78 6.66 -5.63
C TRP A 109 18.63 6.51 -4.11
N LEU A 110 18.45 7.64 -3.40
CA LEU A 110 18.24 7.63 -1.95
C LEU A 110 16.89 7.03 -1.59
N LEU A 111 15.86 7.29 -2.41
CA LEU A 111 14.56 6.65 -2.29
C LEU A 111 14.65 5.12 -2.44
N GLN A 112 15.36 4.63 -3.47
CA GLN A 112 15.55 3.19 -3.69
C GLN A 112 16.32 2.54 -2.53
N LEU A 113 17.38 3.19 -2.06
CA LEU A 113 18.16 2.72 -0.91
C LEU A 113 17.27 2.64 0.34
N SER A 114 16.49 3.69 0.62
CA SER A 114 15.58 3.76 1.76
C SER A 114 14.54 2.64 1.74
N ILE A 115 13.93 2.38 0.56
CA ILE A 115 12.96 1.28 0.39
C ILE A 115 13.64 -0.07 0.63
N SER A 116 14.84 -0.29 0.09
CA SER A 116 15.58 -1.54 0.25
C SER A 116 15.93 -1.80 1.71
N LEU A 117 16.44 -0.80 2.41
CA LEU A 117 16.76 -0.89 3.83
C LEU A 117 15.49 -1.12 4.68
N PHE A 118 14.38 -0.47 4.33
CA PHE A 118 13.11 -0.67 5.03
C PHE A 118 12.57 -2.09 4.83
N ILE A 119 12.65 -2.65 3.62
CA ILE A 119 12.25 -4.04 3.36
C ILE A 119 13.08 -4.99 4.22
N LEU A 120 14.41 -4.83 4.23
CA LEU A 120 15.30 -5.64 5.07
C LEU A 120 14.94 -5.52 6.55
N TRP A 121 14.74 -4.28 7.03
CA TRP A 121 14.33 -4.05 8.42
C TRP A 121 12.96 -4.65 8.72
N SER A 122 12.00 -4.61 7.80
CA SER A 122 10.66 -5.19 8.00
C SER A 122 10.67 -6.71 8.12
N VAL A 123 11.70 -7.38 7.57
CA VAL A 123 11.89 -8.83 7.64
C VAL A 123 12.68 -9.24 8.88
N TYR A 124 13.78 -8.54 9.18
CA TYR A 124 14.74 -8.95 10.22
C TYR A 124 14.69 -8.08 11.48
N GLY A 125 14.09 -6.92 11.40
CA GLY A 125 14.04 -5.94 12.49
C GLY A 125 12.89 -6.17 13.46
N LYS A 126 13.02 -5.53 14.63
CA LYS A 126 11.92 -5.45 15.59
C LYS A 126 10.98 -4.31 15.20
N ILE A 127 9.71 -4.62 14.99
CA ILE A 127 8.70 -3.60 14.68
C ILE A 127 8.37 -2.84 15.98
N PRO A 128 8.43 -1.49 15.97
CA PRO A 128 8.06 -0.70 17.16
C PRO A 128 6.60 -0.96 17.52
N ILE A 129 6.36 -1.24 18.80
CA ILE A 129 5.02 -1.46 19.33
C ILE A 129 4.44 -0.09 19.72
N ILE A 130 3.49 0.39 18.93
CA ILE A 130 2.71 1.60 19.25
C ILE A 130 1.47 1.14 20.00
N GLY A 131 1.34 1.56 21.24
CA GLY A 131 0.25 1.11 22.13
C GLY A 131 -1.14 1.51 21.61
N SER A 132 -2.15 0.75 22.01
CA SER A 132 -3.55 0.95 21.59
C SER A 132 -4.14 2.32 21.95
N LYS A 133 -3.60 3.01 22.93
CA LYS A 133 -3.99 4.38 23.31
C LYS A 133 -3.38 5.46 22.41
N GLN A 134 -2.43 5.09 21.53
CA GLN A 134 -1.65 6.02 20.71
C GLN A 134 -1.94 5.86 19.20
N ILE A 135 -3.19 5.53 18.84
CA ILE A 135 -3.57 5.25 17.44
C ILE A 135 -3.30 6.45 16.54
N THR A 136 -3.55 7.67 17.01
CA THR A 136 -3.26 8.90 16.25
C THR A 136 -1.76 9.03 15.99
N ILE A 137 -0.92 8.82 17.01
CA ILE A 137 0.55 8.85 16.88
C ILE A 137 1.03 7.78 15.91
N GLY A 138 0.44 6.57 16.01
CA GLY A 138 0.68 5.49 15.06
C GLY A 138 0.32 5.86 13.63
N GLY A 139 -0.78 6.59 13.46
CA GLY A 139 -1.20 7.16 12.17
C GLY A 139 -0.20 8.19 11.64
N VAL A 140 0.27 9.13 12.48
CA VAL A 140 1.29 10.12 12.08
C VAL A 140 2.56 9.42 11.63
N PHE A 141 3.09 8.52 12.45
CA PHE A 141 4.33 7.81 12.15
C PHE A 141 4.21 6.94 10.90
N SER A 142 3.16 6.10 10.80
CA SER A 142 2.97 5.23 9.63
C SER A 142 2.62 6.01 8.36
N GLY A 143 1.85 7.10 8.49
CA GLY A 143 1.52 8.01 7.40
C GLY A 143 2.76 8.71 6.84
N PHE A 144 3.66 9.18 7.71
CA PHE A 144 4.95 9.72 7.31
C PHE A 144 5.82 8.65 6.62
N MET A 145 5.98 7.48 7.26
CA MET A 145 6.81 6.39 6.75
C MET A 145 6.33 5.86 5.40
N THR A 146 5.01 5.82 5.15
CA THR A 146 4.47 5.29 3.88
C THR A 146 4.84 6.14 2.67
N MET A 147 5.19 7.43 2.86
CA MET A 147 5.60 8.32 1.78
C MET A 147 7.01 8.00 1.26
N PHE A 148 7.86 7.35 2.07
CA PHE A 148 9.23 7.01 1.71
C PHE A 148 9.41 5.52 1.43
N PHE A 149 8.76 4.67 2.22
CA PHE A 149 9.01 3.23 2.21
C PHE A 149 7.88 2.41 1.60
N GLY A 150 6.71 3.02 1.42
CA GLY A 150 5.57 2.39 0.75
C GLY A 150 4.88 1.25 1.52
N ALA A 151 5.60 0.43 2.26
CA ALA A 151 5.12 -0.80 2.90
C ALA A 151 4.96 -0.66 4.42
N SER A 152 4.27 0.39 4.90
CA SER A 152 3.99 0.61 6.32
C SER A 152 3.00 -0.38 6.96
N GLY A 153 2.52 -1.37 6.20
CA GLY A 153 1.55 -2.35 6.67
C GLY A 153 2.01 -3.13 7.89
N THR A 154 3.31 -3.43 8.01
CA THR A 154 3.89 -4.09 9.17
C THR A 154 3.80 -3.23 10.44
N LEU A 155 4.00 -1.91 10.33
CA LEU A 155 3.87 -0.96 11.43
C LEU A 155 2.42 -0.89 11.91
N VAL A 156 1.48 -0.77 10.97
CA VAL A 156 0.03 -0.73 11.27
C VAL A 156 -0.43 -2.07 11.85
N ALA A 157 0.05 -3.20 11.34
CA ALA A 157 -0.26 -4.52 11.90
C ALA A 157 0.26 -4.67 13.33
N GLY A 158 1.48 -4.20 13.62
CA GLY A 158 2.03 -4.16 14.97
C GLY A 158 1.15 -3.32 15.92
N MET A 159 0.69 -2.15 15.49
CA MET A 159 -0.24 -1.33 16.25
C MET A 159 -1.60 -2.04 16.48
N VAL A 160 -2.20 -2.62 15.44
CA VAL A 160 -3.48 -3.35 15.55
C VAL A 160 -3.34 -4.57 16.46
N LYS A 161 -2.18 -5.24 16.49
CA LYS A 161 -1.90 -6.36 17.38
C LYS A 161 -2.07 -5.97 18.87
N THR A 162 -1.72 -4.74 19.25
CA THR A 162 -1.89 -4.25 20.63
C THR A 162 -3.35 -4.09 21.07
N LEU A 163 -4.29 -4.16 20.13
CA LEU A 163 -5.74 -4.12 20.41
C LEU A 163 -6.29 -5.47 20.88
N ASN A 164 -5.48 -6.55 20.85
CA ASN A 164 -5.84 -7.92 21.21
C ASN A 164 -7.15 -8.40 20.57
N LEU A 165 -7.25 -8.21 19.25
CA LEU A 165 -8.43 -8.61 18.47
C LEU A 165 -8.29 -10.06 18.00
N GLU A 166 -9.42 -10.74 17.85
CA GLU A 166 -9.52 -12.02 17.15
C GLU A 166 -8.97 -11.90 15.71
N PRO A 167 -8.42 -12.98 15.11
CA PRO A 167 -7.72 -12.92 13.82
C PRO A 167 -8.50 -12.23 12.71
N VAL A 168 -9.80 -12.54 12.55
CA VAL A 168 -10.66 -11.92 11.52
C VAL A 168 -10.84 -10.42 11.78
N ARG A 169 -11.08 -10.03 13.04
CA ARG A 169 -11.21 -8.63 13.43
C ARG A 169 -9.90 -7.86 13.29
N HIS A 170 -8.77 -8.53 13.56
CA HIS A 170 -7.44 -7.95 13.31
C HIS A 170 -7.26 -7.66 11.82
N LEU A 171 -7.50 -8.64 10.93
CA LEU A 171 -7.39 -8.49 9.48
C LEU A 171 -8.32 -7.39 8.96
N ALA A 172 -9.60 -7.38 9.40
CA ALA A 172 -10.59 -6.39 9.02
C ALA A 172 -10.14 -4.97 9.37
N THR A 173 -9.74 -4.77 10.63
CA THR A 173 -9.31 -3.47 11.14
C THR A 173 -8.04 -3.01 10.45
N HIS A 174 -7.02 -3.88 10.35
CA HIS A 174 -5.79 -3.58 9.63
C HIS A 174 -6.08 -3.17 8.17
N SER A 175 -6.92 -3.92 7.45
CA SER A 175 -7.24 -3.62 6.04
C SER A 175 -7.96 -2.29 5.88
N ALA A 176 -8.87 -1.93 6.81
CA ALA A 176 -9.56 -0.65 6.80
C ALA A 176 -8.59 0.52 7.03
N LEU A 177 -7.70 0.41 8.02
CA LEU A 177 -6.67 1.41 8.28
C LEU A 177 -5.72 1.57 7.10
N MET A 178 -5.30 0.46 6.47
CA MET A 178 -4.45 0.48 5.28
C MET A 178 -5.16 1.07 4.06
N SER A 179 -6.47 0.84 3.88
CA SER A 179 -7.25 1.47 2.81
C SER A 179 -7.24 2.99 2.96
N ILE A 180 -7.48 3.49 4.17
CA ILE A 180 -7.42 4.92 4.48
C ILE A 180 -6.02 5.48 4.21
N GLN A 181 -4.99 4.83 4.71
CA GLN A 181 -3.62 5.28 4.56
C GLN A 181 -3.18 5.35 3.09
N HIS A 182 -3.48 4.32 2.30
CA HIS A 182 -3.15 4.32 0.89
C HIS A 182 -3.96 5.34 0.08
N LEU A 183 -5.23 5.58 0.45
CA LEU A 183 -6.03 6.63 -0.17
C LEU A 183 -5.39 8.01 0.05
N ILE A 184 -5.04 8.33 1.31
CA ILE A 184 -4.38 9.60 1.66
C ILE A 184 -3.05 9.72 0.90
N LYS A 185 -2.23 8.67 0.87
CA LYS A 185 -0.98 8.63 0.14
C LYS A 185 -1.17 8.92 -1.35
N VAL A 186 -2.15 8.30 -2.01
CA VAL A 186 -2.45 8.51 -3.44
C VAL A 186 -2.86 9.96 -3.70
N VAL A 187 -3.69 10.53 -2.83
CA VAL A 187 -4.09 11.94 -2.91
C VAL A 187 -2.88 12.86 -2.76
N VAL A 188 -2.01 12.62 -1.79
CA VAL A 188 -0.79 13.41 -1.59
C VAL A 188 0.14 13.32 -2.81
N PHE A 189 0.38 12.13 -3.37
CA PHE A 189 1.19 11.99 -4.58
C PHE A 189 0.56 12.67 -5.80
N GLY A 190 -0.77 12.71 -5.90
CA GLY A 190 -1.45 13.50 -6.92
C GLY A 190 -1.16 15.01 -6.78
N PHE A 191 -1.19 15.55 -5.56
CA PHE A 191 -0.82 16.95 -5.30
C PHE A 191 0.68 17.23 -5.53
N VAL A 192 1.52 16.25 -5.34
CA VAL A 192 2.96 16.31 -5.65
C VAL A 192 3.23 16.25 -7.17
N GLY A 193 2.21 16.00 -7.99
CA GLY A 193 2.30 16.08 -9.45
C GLY A 193 2.43 14.72 -10.15
N PHE A 194 2.22 13.59 -9.46
CA PHE A 194 2.25 12.30 -10.13
C PHE A 194 1.04 12.10 -11.05
N VAL A 195 1.30 11.77 -12.33
CA VAL A 195 0.28 11.61 -13.38
C VAL A 195 -0.16 10.14 -13.47
N TYR A 196 -1.21 9.78 -12.74
CA TYR A 196 -1.75 8.42 -12.69
C TYR A 196 -2.29 7.91 -14.03
N SER A 197 -2.76 8.82 -14.91
CA SER A 197 -3.35 8.45 -16.20
C SER A 197 -2.37 7.74 -17.14
N GLU A 198 -1.07 7.98 -17.01
CA GLU A 198 -0.04 7.29 -17.80
C GLU A 198 0.07 5.80 -17.49
N TYR A 199 -0.37 5.39 -16.30
CA TYR A 199 -0.34 4.01 -15.81
C TYR A 199 -1.74 3.40 -15.67
N PHE A 200 -2.76 4.04 -16.23
CA PHE A 200 -4.16 3.69 -15.97
C PHE A 200 -4.47 2.22 -16.23
N LEU A 201 -4.12 1.69 -17.42
CA LEU A 201 -4.41 0.30 -17.77
C LEU A 201 -3.69 -0.68 -16.83
N LEU A 202 -2.40 -0.44 -16.54
CA LEU A 202 -1.64 -1.27 -15.62
C LEU A 202 -2.29 -1.29 -14.22
N ILE A 203 -2.57 -0.12 -13.66
CA ILE A 203 -3.19 0.04 -12.33
C ILE A 203 -4.54 -0.67 -12.29
N PHE A 204 -5.39 -0.46 -13.29
CA PHE A 204 -6.72 -1.05 -13.37
C PHE A 204 -6.66 -2.58 -13.37
N LEU A 205 -5.81 -3.16 -14.22
CA LEU A 205 -5.65 -4.61 -14.29
C LEU A 205 -5.01 -5.19 -13.01
N MET A 206 -4.05 -4.49 -12.39
CA MET A 206 -3.47 -4.90 -11.12
C MET A 206 -4.49 -4.87 -9.98
N ILE A 207 -5.40 -3.89 -9.93
CA ILE A 207 -6.47 -3.82 -8.93
C ILE A 207 -7.43 -5.00 -9.10
N ILE A 208 -7.89 -5.28 -10.34
CA ILE A 208 -8.79 -6.41 -10.61
C ILE A 208 -8.12 -7.73 -10.21
N SER A 209 -6.88 -7.96 -10.66
CA SER A 209 -6.16 -9.20 -10.35
C SER A 209 -5.90 -9.34 -8.85
N GLY A 210 -5.56 -8.26 -8.15
CA GLY A 210 -5.41 -8.22 -6.71
C GLY A 210 -6.71 -8.52 -5.96
N PHE A 211 -7.85 -8.04 -6.46
CA PHE A 211 -9.16 -8.38 -5.90
C PHE A 211 -9.48 -9.87 -6.05
N ILE A 212 -9.19 -10.46 -7.22
CA ILE A 212 -9.31 -11.91 -7.44
C ILE A 212 -8.43 -12.68 -6.43
N GLY A 213 -7.16 -12.27 -6.26
CA GLY A 213 -6.26 -12.86 -5.27
C GLY A 213 -6.80 -12.78 -3.84
N THR A 214 -7.41 -11.63 -3.48
CA THR A 214 -8.05 -11.44 -2.17
C THR A 214 -9.20 -12.42 -1.95
N ILE A 215 -10.08 -12.61 -2.95
CA ILE A 215 -11.22 -13.57 -2.86
C ILE A 215 -10.71 -15.00 -2.72
N LEU A 216 -9.70 -15.38 -3.49
CA LEU A 216 -9.10 -16.72 -3.42
C LEU A 216 -8.44 -16.97 -2.07
N GLY A 217 -7.66 -16.01 -1.56
CA GLY A 217 -6.96 -16.14 -0.27
C GLY A 217 -7.91 -16.19 0.94
N LYS A 218 -9.07 -15.50 0.87
CA LYS A 218 -10.11 -15.60 1.92
C LYS A 218 -10.56 -17.04 2.21
N LYS A 219 -10.52 -17.94 1.22
CA LYS A 219 -10.95 -19.33 1.40
C LYS A 219 -10.02 -20.14 2.30
N ILE A 220 -8.81 -19.64 2.58
CA ILE A 220 -7.80 -20.28 3.42
C ILE A 220 -7.82 -19.73 4.85
N LEU A 221 -8.25 -18.49 5.04
CA LEU A 221 -8.40 -17.85 6.35
C LEU A 221 -9.55 -18.47 7.14
#